data_ee42edae6552061e748ff0edb17a175a
#
_entry.id   ee42edae6552061e748ff0edb17a175a
#
_cell.length_a   1.000
_cell.length_b   1.000
_cell.length_c   1.000
_cell.angle_alpha   90.00
_cell.angle_beta   90.00
_cell.angle_gamma   90.00
#
_symmetry.space_group_name_H-M   'P 1'
#
loop_
_entity.id
_entity.type
_entity.pdbx_description
1 polymer ?
#
loop_
_entity_poly.entity_id
_entity_poly.type
_entity_poly.pdbx_seq_one_letter_code
_entity_poly.pdbx_strand_id
1 'polypeptide(L)'
;MAIRGNLSEASLADVLQLLALGQKTGVLSIARDGSFGTIHFADGRVVHASIVNRRDRLGDRLVRLGAIEADELTRLSAQQHVHDDRDLARALLGAGRIERDLLVQVYRTQVEELVYHLFSWSHGTFTFEPDDDLSLDPPLFSISADSLLLEGARRVDEWSLIEKKVPSFDLIFEADASRVNGREVPLSEEQEHILPLLDGTHDVHALIERSGLSEFDVGKALYGLLSAGYAQRVGRSAARRQPPPESRVAEHRNLGIAFYRTGMLDEATREFRRVLELRESDGVSRFHIGLVHARRGEWQDAVSTFLRAAQEPDAPSAVYHNLAFALEQVGDIEGAGRALDTALQRAGGMPDPRLALSRATMCLREGDPAGAEAFLAEARAQWGGRQPSAAWFHAAGLAAALAGDTARAAAILEEGVAVYPHSVPLHNNLAVVHERRGSYELAARTLEHALLEDANCAHLHKNLGDYLYRAQRYDEALDAFVRVIRLAPLHGTDVHLKLGNIHYRRGALDEARSAWEQALALDPGNRIVMANLSALPQPEEAASEVLPVAASADGASESPAPNEEPLAAFGSDE
;
A
#
# COMPACT_ATOMS: atom_id res chain seq x y z
N MET A 1 6.83 10.80 -5.23
CA MET A 1 8.15 10.15 -5.44
C MET A 1 8.69 9.76 -4.07
N ALA A 2 8.94 8.48 -3.82
CA ALA A 2 9.49 8.02 -2.53
C ALA A 2 10.95 8.50 -2.38
N ILE A 3 11.31 8.98 -1.19
CA ILE A 3 12.69 9.37 -0.85
C ILE A 3 13.25 8.26 0.06
N ARG A 4 14.39 7.68 -0.32
CA ARG A 4 15.04 6.61 0.46
C ARG A 4 16.49 6.97 0.72
N GLY A 5 17.02 6.57 1.87
CA GLY A 5 18.42 6.81 2.23
C GLY A 5 18.84 6.08 3.50
N ASN A 6 20.06 6.40 3.94
CA ASN A 6 20.67 5.86 5.15
C ASN A 6 20.95 7.00 6.15
N LEU A 7 20.65 6.76 7.43
CA LEU A 7 20.88 7.76 8.49
C LEU A 7 22.38 8.07 8.74
N SER A 8 23.28 7.20 8.28
CA SER A 8 24.73 7.48 8.31
C SER A 8 25.18 8.51 7.25
N GLU A 9 24.38 8.72 6.20
CA GLU A 9 24.65 9.67 5.11
C GLU A 9 23.89 10.99 5.29
N ALA A 10 22.65 10.90 5.77
CA ALA A 10 21.78 12.04 6.07
C ALA A 10 21.13 11.81 7.43
N SER A 11 21.44 12.66 8.40
CA SER A 11 20.85 12.55 9.74
C SER A 11 19.33 12.70 9.71
N LEU A 12 18.63 12.16 10.70
CA LEU A 12 17.18 12.34 10.79
C LEU A 12 16.80 13.82 10.85
N ALA A 13 17.65 14.68 11.43
CA ALA A 13 17.46 16.12 11.44
C ALA A 13 17.44 16.72 10.03
N ASP A 14 18.40 16.32 9.18
CA ASP A 14 18.48 16.79 7.79
C ASP A 14 17.26 16.36 6.99
N VAL A 15 16.81 15.12 7.20
CA VAL A 15 15.62 14.58 6.54
C VAL A 15 14.36 15.33 6.97
N LEU A 16 14.16 15.58 8.28
CA LEU A 16 13.02 16.38 8.77
C LEU A 16 13.03 17.79 8.18
N GLN A 17 14.19 18.43 8.12
CA GLN A 17 14.32 19.77 7.56
C GLN A 17 13.95 19.79 6.06
N LEU A 18 14.42 18.80 5.29
CA LEU A 18 14.08 18.65 3.88
C LEU A 18 12.56 18.51 3.66
N LEU A 19 11.91 17.65 4.45
CA LEU A 19 10.47 17.42 4.34
C LEU A 19 9.66 18.64 4.75
N ALA A 20 10.11 19.37 5.78
CA ALA A 20 9.49 20.61 6.24
C ALA A 20 9.59 21.73 5.20
N LEU A 21 10.80 22.00 4.66
CA LEU A 21 11.02 22.99 3.61
C LEU A 21 10.24 22.66 2.33
N GLY A 22 10.13 21.38 2.00
CA GLY A 22 9.36 20.91 0.85
C GLY A 22 7.86 20.84 1.09
N GLN A 23 7.35 21.22 2.27
CA GLN A 23 5.93 21.13 2.68
C GLN A 23 5.31 19.78 2.32
N LYS A 24 6.03 18.68 2.62
CA LYS A 24 5.62 17.34 2.23
C LYS A 24 4.54 16.79 3.16
N THR A 25 3.56 16.09 2.57
CA THR A 25 2.57 15.28 3.26
C THR A 25 2.86 13.82 2.99
N GLY A 26 2.87 12.97 4.03
CA GLY A 26 3.21 11.55 3.92
C GLY A 26 3.84 10.98 5.18
N VAL A 27 4.39 9.77 5.07
CA VAL A 27 4.95 8.99 6.17
C VAL A 27 6.45 8.78 5.98
N LEU A 28 7.24 9.19 6.95
CA LEU A 28 8.66 8.86 7.07
C LEU A 28 8.80 7.62 7.96
N SER A 29 9.25 6.52 7.38
CA SER A 29 9.55 5.26 8.05
C SER A 29 11.05 5.14 8.31
N ILE A 30 11.45 4.74 9.52
CA ILE A 30 12.83 4.65 9.96
C ILE A 30 13.06 3.26 10.56
N ALA A 31 14.08 2.57 10.08
CA ALA A 31 14.45 1.23 10.53
C ALA A 31 15.88 1.20 11.06
N ARG A 32 16.09 0.60 12.23
CA ARG A 32 17.39 0.41 12.86
C ARG A 32 17.42 -0.88 13.68
N ASP A 33 18.34 -1.81 13.39
CA ASP A 33 18.68 -2.98 14.23
C ASP A 33 17.49 -3.68 14.94
N GLY A 34 16.42 -4.00 14.19
CA GLY A 34 15.23 -4.62 14.75
C GLY A 34 14.32 -3.65 15.52
N SER A 35 14.51 -2.35 15.33
CA SER A 35 13.60 -1.29 15.77
C SER A 35 13.00 -0.58 14.56
N PHE A 36 11.77 -0.14 14.68
CA PHE A 36 11.05 0.54 13.61
C PHE A 36 10.22 1.69 14.16
N GLY A 37 10.33 2.85 13.52
CA GLY A 37 9.55 4.03 13.88
C GLY A 37 8.97 4.73 12.65
N THR A 38 7.90 5.46 12.84
CA THR A 38 7.28 6.30 11.80
C THR A 38 7.06 7.72 12.30
N ILE A 39 7.18 8.69 11.40
CA ILE A 39 6.80 10.09 11.61
C ILE A 39 5.88 10.51 10.47
N HIS A 40 4.69 10.99 10.80
CA HIS A 40 3.70 11.43 9.81
C HIS A 40 3.76 12.95 9.67
N PHE A 41 3.73 13.39 8.43
CA PHE A 41 3.80 14.79 8.05
C PHE A 41 2.51 15.23 7.36
N ALA A 42 2.02 16.41 7.70
CA ALA A 42 1.00 17.14 6.95
C ALA A 42 1.56 18.55 6.68
N ASP A 43 1.67 18.94 5.42
CA ASP A 43 2.21 20.23 4.97
C ASP A 43 3.57 20.58 5.63
N GLY A 44 4.47 19.60 5.69
CA GLY A 44 5.79 19.75 6.29
C GLY A 44 5.83 19.82 7.83
N ARG A 45 4.70 19.62 8.51
CA ARG A 45 4.58 19.64 9.99
C ARG A 45 4.36 18.24 10.50
N VAL A 46 4.95 17.91 11.65
CA VAL A 46 4.76 16.60 12.28
C VAL A 46 3.39 16.56 12.96
N VAL A 47 2.60 15.53 12.66
CA VAL A 47 1.23 15.34 13.19
C VAL A 47 1.08 14.04 13.99
N HIS A 48 1.98 13.08 13.80
CA HIS A 48 2.00 11.83 14.55
C HIS A 48 3.40 11.22 14.51
N ALA A 49 3.76 10.43 15.51
CA ALA A 49 4.93 9.55 15.50
C ALA A 49 4.62 8.26 16.25
N SER A 50 5.26 7.17 15.85
CA SER A 50 5.15 5.89 16.55
C SER A 50 6.46 5.12 16.51
N ILE A 51 6.66 4.23 17.50
CA ILE A 51 7.75 3.26 17.53
C ILE A 51 7.15 1.90 17.87
N VAL A 52 7.41 0.91 17.01
CA VAL A 52 6.88 -0.45 17.18
C VAL A 52 7.42 -1.08 18.47
N ASN A 53 6.56 -1.82 19.17
CA ASN A 53 6.85 -2.50 20.44
C ASN A 53 7.17 -1.56 21.63
N ARG A 54 6.98 -0.25 21.51
CA ARG A 54 7.11 0.65 22.65
C ARG A 54 5.92 0.48 23.60
N ARG A 55 6.22 0.38 24.90
CA ARG A 55 5.21 0.10 25.94
C ARG A 55 4.45 1.35 26.41
N ASP A 56 5.02 2.53 26.29
CA ASP A 56 4.43 3.79 26.76
C ASP A 56 3.52 4.41 25.70
N ARG A 57 2.31 3.86 25.56
CA ARG A 57 1.29 4.32 24.63
C ARG A 57 0.43 5.44 25.23
N LEU A 58 -0.30 6.16 24.38
CA LEU A 58 -1.21 7.24 24.80
C LEU A 58 -2.20 6.78 25.87
N GLY A 59 -2.80 5.59 25.68
CA GLY A 59 -3.72 5.01 26.64
C GLY A 59 -3.09 4.81 28.04
N ASP A 60 -1.87 4.28 28.09
CA ASP A 60 -1.15 4.03 29.34
C ASP A 60 -0.86 5.34 30.09
N ARG A 61 -0.54 6.42 29.36
CA ARG A 61 -0.31 7.76 29.93
C ARG A 61 -1.59 8.34 30.51
N LEU A 62 -2.69 8.24 29.78
CA LEU A 62 -3.98 8.75 30.21
C LEU A 62 -4.50 8.03 31.46
N VAL A 63 -4.29 6.70 31.55
CA VAL A 63 -4.62 5.92 32.75
C VAL A 63 -3.76 6.35 33.94
N ARG A 64 -2.45 6.52 33.76
CA ARG A 64 -1.55 7.01 34.83
C ARG A 64 -1.90 8.41 35.35
N LEU A 65 -2.38 9.27 34.47
CA LEU A 65 -2.86 10.61 34.83
C LEU A 65 -4.26 10.58 35.46
N GLY A 66 -4.89 9.41 35.56
CA GLY A 66 -6.26 9.30 36.09
C GLY A 66 -7.32 9.93 35.17
N ALA A 67 -6.98 10.20 33.91
CA ALA A 67 -7.89 10.82 32.95
C ALA A 67 -8.91 9.81 32.39
N ILE A 68 -8.61 8.51 32.45
CA ILE A 68 -9.50 7.42 32.06
C ILE A 68 -9.18 6.16 32.88
N GLU A 69 -10.20 5.36 33.17
CA GLU A 69 -10.03 4.06 33.82
C GLU A 69 -9.56 2.99 32.82
N ALA A 70 -8.68 2.07 33.24
CA ALA A 70 -8.11 1.02 32.38
C ALA A 70 -9.18 0.12 31.72
N ASP A 71 -10.23 -0.23 32.47
CA ASP A 71 -11.35 -1.05 31.97
C ASP A 71 -12.18 -0.30 30.93
N GLU A 72 -12.32 1.00 31.07
CA GLU A 72 -13.03 1.84 30.10
C GLU A 72 -12.24 1.99 28.81
N LEU A 73 -10.92 2.22 28.92
CA LEU A 73 -10.00 2.25 27.78
C LEU A 73 -10.06 0.96 26.97
N THR A 74 -10.03 -0.19 27.64
CA THR A 74 -10.08 -1.52 27.00
C THR A 74 -11.41 -1.71 26.26
N ARG A 75 -12.53 -1.34 26.86
CA ARG A 75 -13.86 -1.45 26.23
C ARG A 75 -13.98 -0.54 25.01
N LEU A 76 -13.53 0.71 25.10
CA LEU A 76 -13.57 1.66 24.00
C LEU A 76 -12.71 1.19 22.81
N SER A 77 -11.50 0.73 23.09
CA SER A 77 -10.58 0.22 22.07
C SER A 77 -11.15 -0.98 21.32
N ALA A 78 -11.82 -1.89 22.03
CA ALA A 78 -12.46 -3.05 21.42
C ALA A 78 -13.69 -2.68 20.59
N GLN A 79 -14.50 -1.70 21.02
CA GLN A 79 -15.72 -1.28 20.34
C GLN A 79 -15.45 -0.49 19.05
N GLN A 80 -14.39 0.31 19.02
CA GLN A 80 -14.08 1.22 17.91
C GLN A 80 -12.93 0.74 17.02
N HIS A 81 -12.46 -0.51 17.18
CA HIS A 81 -11.39 -1.11 16.37
C HIS A 81 -10.16 -0.20 16.31
N VAL A 82 -9.69 0.25 17.49
CA VAL A 82 -8.55 1.15 17.62
C VAL A 82 -7.26 0.40 17.26
N HIS A 83 -6.54 0.90 16.27
CA HIS A 83 -5.29 0.29 15.81
C HIS A 83 -4.04 1.02 16.29
N ASP A 84 -4.13 2.36 16.45
CA ASP A 84 -3.01 3.20 16.88
C ASP A 84 -3.46 4.30 17.85
N ASP A 85 -2.49 5.10 18.33
CA ASP A 85 -2.75 6.20 19.27
C ASP A 85 -3.56 7.34 18.64
N ARG A 86 -3.54 7.50 17.30
CA ARG A 86 -4.34 8.48 16.56
C ARG A 86 -5.81 8.09 16.56
N ASP A 87 -6.08 6.81 16.26
CA ASP A 87 -7.45 6.27 16.33
C ASP A 87 -7.99 6.34 17.76
N LEU A 88 -7.15 6.00 18.74
CA LEU A 88 -7.52 6.12 20.15
C LEU A 88 -7.90 7.55 20.53
N ALA A 89 -7.10 8.53 20.14
CA ALA A 89 -7.35 9.93 20.43
C ALA A 89 -8.68 10.40 19.83
N ARG A 90 -8.99 10.02 18.60
CA ARG A 90 -10.27 10.32 17.96
C ARG A 90 -11.45 9.63 18.64
N ALA A 91 -11.28 8.36 18.97
CA ALA A 91 -12.29 7.58 19.68
C ALA A 91 -12.66 8.23 21.02
N LEU A 92 -11.67 8.66 21.80
CA LEU A 92 -11.84 9.32 23.08
C LEU A 92 -12.57 10.66 22.94
N LEU A 93 -12.20 11.47 21.95
CA LEU A 93 -12.89 12.75 21.68
C LEU A 93 -14.32 12.53 21.20
N GLY A 94 -14.53 11.60 20.28
CA GLY A 94 -15.87 11.27 19.78
C GLY A 94 -16.81 10.75 20.86
N ALA A 95 -16.27 10.03 21.84
CA ALA A 95 -17.03 9.56 23.00
C ALA A 95 -17.23 10.63 24.09
N GLY A 96 -16.59 11.81 23.99
CA GLY A 96 -16.68 12.90 24.98
C GLY A 96 -16.14 12.52 26.36
N ARG A 97 -15.16 11.59 26.41
CA ARG A 97 -14.65 11.00 27.66
C ARG A 97 -13.51 11.79 28.29
N ILE A 98 -12.80 12.57 27.50
CA ILE A 98 -11.64 13.37 27.93
C ILE A 98 -11.78 14.78 27.38
N GLU A 99 -11.36 15.75 28.15
CA GLU A 99 -11.27 17.15 27.72
C GLU A 99 -10.25 17.27 26.56
N ARG A 100 -10.64 17.97 25.50
CA ARG A 100 -9.83 18.09 24.28
C ARG A 100 -8.43 18.63 24.55
N ASP A 101 -8.32 19.69 25.36
CA ASP A 101 -7.05 20.37 25.62
C ASP A 101 -6.08 19.46 26.37
N LEU A 102 -6.57 18.70 27.34
CA LEU A 102 -5.77 17.71 28.06
C LEU A 102 -5.28 16.60 27.12
N LEU A 103 -6.17 16.05 26.31
CA LEU A 103 -5.81 14.98 25.36
C LEU A 103 -4.78 15.46 24.36
N VAL A 104 -4.98 16.63 23.75
CA VAL A 104 -4.06 17.23 22.78
C VAL A 104 -2.69 17.47 23.44
N GLN A 105 -2.65 17.99 24.67
CA GLN A 105 -1.40 18.22 25.40
C GLN A 105 -0.64 16.91 25.64
N VAL A 106 -1.30 15.88 26.18
CA VAL A 106 -0.68 14.59 26.49
C VAL A 106 -0.18 13.90 25.21
N TYR A 107 -1.00 13.90 24.17
CA TYR A 107 -0.65 13.27 22.91
C TYR A 107 0.47 14.00 22.17
N ARG A 108 0.44 15.34 22.15
CA ARG A 108 1.51 16.15 21.58
C ARG A 108 2.85 15.89 22.28
N THR A 109 2.88 15.89 23.61
CA THR A 109 4.08 15.60 24.40
C THR A 109 4.62 14.21 24.07
N GLN A 110 3.75 13.21 23.93
CA GLN A 110 4.15 11.87 23.53
C GLN A 110 4.81 11.84 22.14
N VAL A 111 4.20 12.52 21.15
CA VAL A 111 4.76 12.59 19.80
C VAL A 111 6.13 13.28 19.79
N GLU A 112 6.27 14.40 20.54
CA GLU A 112 7.56 15.09 20.70
C GLU A 112 8.63 14.16 21.28
N GLU A 113 8.33 13.40 22.33
CA GLU A 113 9.26 12.46 22.94
C GLU A 113 9.64 11.31 22.00
N LEU A 114 8.69 10.79 21.21
CA LEU A 114 8.96 9.76 20.22
C LEU A 114 9.93 10.26 19.14
N VAL A 115 9.71 11.48 18.65
CA VAL A 115 10.61 12.11 17.66
C VAL A 115 12.00 12.32 18.26
N TYR A 116 12.11 12.82 19.50
CA TYR A 116 13.41 12.99 20.18
C TYR A 116 14.13 11.66 20.40
N HIS A 117 13.40 10.59 20.71
CA HIS A 117 14.00 9.26 20.79
C HIS A 117 14.54 8.82 19.41
N LEU A 118 13.78 9.06 18.32
CA LEU A 118 14.24 8.74 16.96
C LEU A 118 15.49 9.55 16.55
N PHE A 119 15.65 10.79 17.04
CA PHE A 119 16.89 11.57 16.81
C PHE A 119 18.15 10.90 17.37
N SER A 120 18.04 10.04 18.37
CA SER A 120 19.17 9.27 18.89
C SER A 120 19.65 8.15 17.94
N TRP A 121 18.90 7.87 16.87
CA TRP A 121 19.25 6.85 15.89
C TRP A 121 20.24 7.41 14.87
N SER A 122 21.52 7.06 15.03
CA SER A 122 22.63 7.54 14.18
C SER A 122 22.90 6.66 12.95
N HIS A 123 22.28 5.50 12.87
CA HIS A 123 22.41 4.54 11.76
C HIS A 123 21.08 3.85 11.52
N GLY A 124 20.93 3.28 10.32
CA GLY A 124 19.69 2.66 9.86
C GLY A 124 19.24 3.24 8.52
N THR A 125 18.12 2.76 8.02
CA THR A 125 17.54 3.19 6.74
C THR A 125 16.29 3.99 6.99
N PHE A 126 15.99 4.91 6.08
CA PHE A 126 14.73 5.63 6.08
C PHE A 126 14.08 5.60 4.69
N THR A 127 12.76 5.67 4.68
CA THR A 127 11.93 5.80 3.48
C THR A 127 10.81 6.78 3.77
N PHE A 128 10.64 7.79 2.91
CA PHE A 128 9.49 8.66 2.93
C PHE A 128 8.57 8.31 1.77
N GLU A 129 7.30 8.08 2.07
CA GLU A 129 6.24 7.81 1.10
C GLU A 129 5.21 8.93 1.19
N PRO A 130 4.92 9.63 0.07
CA PRO A 130 3.80 10.56 0.02
C PRO A 130 2.49 9.82 0.29
N ASP A 131 1.62 10.44 1.07
CA ASP A 131 0.31 9.90 1.41
C ASP A 131 -0.71 11.04 1.38
N ASP A 132 -1.44 11.14 0.28
CA ASP A 132 -2.41 12.20 0.05
C ASP A 132 -3.67 12.01 0.93
N ASP A 133 -3.95 10.80 1.41
CA ASP A 133 -5.08 10.51 2.30
C ASP A 133 -4.91 11.17 3.68
N LEU A 134 -3.68 11.38 4.13
CA LEU A 134 -3.39 12.13 5.37
C LEU A 134 -3.88 13.59 5.30
N SER A 135 -4.07 14.16 4.13
CA SER A 135 -4.59 15.51 3.93
C SER A 135 -6.10 15.61 4.10
N LEU A 136 -6.83 14.49 3.96
CA LEU A 136 -8.30 14.44 4.01
C LEU A 136 -8.83 14.49 5.45
N ASP A 137 -8.00 14.18 6.44
CA ASP A 137 -8.40 14.02 7.82
C ASP A 137 -7.61 15.00 8.72
N PRO A 138 -8.22 16.10 9.18
CA PRO A 138 -7.51 17.16 9.87
C PRO A 138 -6.82 16.62 11.13
N PRO A 139 -5.53 16.88 11.33
CA PRO A 139 -4.81 16.43 12.50
C PRO A 139 -5.31 17.14 13.77
N LEU A 140 -5.25 16.46 14.90
CA LEU A 140 -5.61 17.03 16.20
C LEU A 140 -4.71 18.19 16.61
N PHE A 141 -3.45 18.13 16.21
CA PHE A 141 -2.43 19.15 16.38
C PHE A 141 -1.36 19.00 15.29
N SER A 142 -0.49 20.00 15.19
CA SER A 142 0.71 19.94 14.36
C SER A 142 1.90 20.56 15.06
N ILE A 143 3.09 20.00 14.87
CA ILE A 143 4.34 20.45 15.50
C ILE A 143 5.27 20.95 14.40
N SER A 144 5.84 22.15 14.61
CA SER A 144 6.85 22.69 13.69
C SER A 144 8.10 21.83 13.71
N ALA A 145 8.64 21.48 12.54
CA ALA A 145 9.92 20.78 12.46
C ALA A 145 11.05 21.60 13.11
N ASP A 146 11.05 22.94 12.96
CA ASP A 146 12.08 23.80 13.55
C ASP A 146 12.14 23.67 15.08
N SER A 147 10.97 23.61 15.74
CA SER A 147 10.92 23.43 17.20
C SER A 147 11.45 22.06 17.63
N LEU A 148 11.14 21.00 16.85
CA LEU A 148 11.65 19.65 17.11
C LEU A 148 13.16 19.56 16.84
N LEU A 149 13.65 20.22 15.81
CA LEU A 149 15.07 20.23 15.45
C LEU A 149 15.90 20.93 16.53
N LEU A 150 15.46 22.09 17.00
CA LEU A 150 16.16 22.86 18.04
C LEU A 150 16.27 22.08 19.36
N GLU A 151 15.13 21.57 19.84
CA GLU A 151 15.10 20.80 21.08
C GLU A 151 15.75 19.43 20.92
N GLY A 152 15.59 18.79 19.77
CA GLY A 152 16.23 17.51 19.45
C GLY A 152 17.76 17.61 19.46
N ALA A 153 18.34 18.63 18.83
CA ALA A 153 19.79 18.87 18.86
C ALA A 153 20.29 19.07 20.29
N ARG A 154 19.60 19.91 21.09
CA ARG A 154 19.93 20.10 22.50
C ARG A 154 19.91 18.78 23.28
N ARG A 155 18.90 17.93 23.09
CA ARG A 155 18.78 16.64 23.78
C ARG A 155 19.86 15.64 23.37
N VAL A 156 20.24 15.60 22.09
CA VAL A 156 21.35 14.75 21.61
C VAL A 156 22.67 15.16 22.26
N ASP A 157 22.96 16.45 22.35
CA ASP A 157 24.16 16.97 23.00
C ASP A 157 24.17 16.63 24.49
N GLU A 158 23.08 16.90 25.21
CA GLU A 158 22.96 16.56 26.63
C GLU A 158 23.03 15.05 26.86
N TRP A 159 22.43 14.23 25.98
CA TRP A 159 22.46 12.77 26.08
C TRP A 159 23.87 12.22 26.00
N SER A 160 24.73 12.78 25.16
CA SER A 160 26.13 12.40 25.08
C SER A 160 26.90 12.55 26.40
N LEU A 161 26.47 13.47 27.27
CA LEU A 161 27.02 13.66 28.61
C LEU A 161 26.40 12.68 29.62
N ILE A 162 25.07 12.45 29.50
CA ILE A 162 24.32 11.52 30.35
C ILE A 162 24.88 10.10 30.20
N GLU A 163 25.09 9.64 28.95
CA GLU A 163 25.56 8.30 28.64
C GLU A 163 26.93 7.97 29.26
N LYS A 164 27.79 8.97 29.45
CA LYS A 164 29.09 8.77 30.12
C LYS A 164 28.95 8.32 31.57
N LYS A 165 27.86 8.72 32.27
CA LYS A 165 27.61 8.37 33.67
C LYS A 165 26.54 7.29 33.84
N VAL A 166 25.58 7.24 32.88
CA VAL A 166 24.47 6.29 32.83
C VAL A 166 24.50 5.54 31.49
N PRO A 167 25.53 4.70 31.25
CA PRO A 167 25.73 4.01 29.95
C PRO A 167 24.74 2.87 29.71
N SER A 168 23.94 2.48 30.68
CA SER A 168 22.91 1.44 30.54
C SER A 168 21.81 1.67 31.55
N PHE A 169 20.57 1.39 31.15
CA PHE A 169 19.40 1.45 32.04
C PHE A 169 19.28 0.24 32.97
N ASP A 170 20.12 -0.78 32.84
CA ASP A 170 20.21 -1.86 33.83
C ASP A 170 20.99 -1.48 35.09
N LEU A 171 21.55 -0.27 35.16
CA LEU A 171 22.30 0.19 36.32
C LEU A 171 21.39 0.48 37.49
N ILE A 172 21.88 0.16 38.68
CA ILE A 172 21.22 0.40 39.97
C ILE A 172 21.98 1.49 40.69
N PHE A 173 21.24 2.47 41.18
CA PHE A 173 21.78 3.62 41.92
C PHE A 173 21.14 3.72 43.31
N GLU A 174 21.91 4.23 44.25
CA GLU A 174 21.49 4.50 45.63
C GLU A 174 21.77 5.95 46.01
N ALA A 175 20.86 6.57 46.72
CA ALA A 175 21.01 7.92 47.23
C ALA A 175 21.99 7.96 48.40
N ASP A 176 22.94 8.91 48.42
CA ASP A 176 23.76 9.21 49.60
C ASP A 176 23.01 10.10 50.55
N ALA A 177 22.33 9.51 51.52
CA ALA A 177 21.51 10.23 52.49
C ALA A 177 22.32 11.28 53.30
N SER A 178 23.60 11.05 53.51
CA SER A 178 24.44 11.98 54.29
C SER A 178 24.68 13.27 53.50
N ARG A 179 24.97 13.17 52.22
CA ARG A 179 25.19 14.32 51.32
C ARG A 179 23.89 15.03 50.94
N VAL A 180 22.81 14.27 50.75
CA VAL A 180 21.50 14.85 50.44
C VAL A 180 20.99 15.70 51.56
N ASN A 181 21.13 15.27 52.83
CA ASN A 181 20.69 16.05 53.99
C ASN A 181 21.55 17.30 54.27
N GLY A 182 22.80 17.32 53.80
CA GLY A 182 23.70 18.46 53.93
C GLY A 182 23.79 19.36 52.69
N ARG A 183 22.87 19.23 51.73
CA ARG A 183 22.88 19.97 50.48
C ARG A 183 22.72 21.48 50.64
N GLU A 184 23.56 22.24 49.94
CA GLU A 184 23.45 23.70 49.83
C GLU A 184 22.70 24.17 48.56
N VAL A 185 22.59 23.29 47.55
CA VAL A 185 21.97 23.63 46.26
C VAL A 185 20.60 22.99 46.16
N PRO A 186 19.57 23.72 45.74
CA PRO A 186 18.24 23.16 45.50
C PRO A 186 18.29 22.15 44.34
N LEU A 187 17.53 21.07 44.46
CA LEU A 187 17.35 20.08 43.39
C LEU A 187 16.32 20.58 42.39
N SER A 188 16.40 20.08 41.14
CA SER A 188 15.31 20.26 40.17
C SER A 188 14.10 19.41 40.56
N GLU A 189 12.92 19.72 40.01
CA GLU A 189 11.70 18.96 40.27
C GLU A 189 11.88 17.47 39.92
N GLU A 190 12.54 17.18 38.82
CA GLU A 190 12.82 15.80 38.37
C GLU A 190 13.78 15.08 39.33
N GLN A 191 14.78 15.80 39.84
CA GLN A 191 15.72 15.25 40.83
C GLN A 191 15.04 14.98 42.18
N GLU A 192 14.16 15.87 42.63
CA GLU A 192 13.38 15.66 43.84
C GLU A 192 12.43 14.47 43.70
N HIS A 193 11.88 14.28 42.49
CA HIS A 193 10.95 13.19 42.22
C HIS A 193 11.66 11.82 42.16
N ILE A 194 12.89 11.76 41.60
CA ILE A 194 13.65 10.51 41.46
C ILE A 194 14.39 10.12 42.73
N LEU A 195 14.88 11.09 43.50
CA LEU A 195 15.73 10.83 44.63
C LEU A 195 15.18 9.81 45.66
N PRO A 196 13.88 9.83 46.01
CA PRO A 196 13.29 8.82 46.91
C PRO A 196 13.22 7.39 46.31
N LEU A 197 13.33 7.29 45.00
CA LEU A 197 13.27 6.02 44.26
C LEU A 197 14.66 5.34 44.14
N LEU A 198 15.74 6.07 44.52
CA LEU A 198 17.13 5.55 44.47
C LEU A 198 17.43 4.75 45.75
N ASP A 199 16.84 3.58 45.87
CA ASP A 199 16.90 2.70 47.03
C ASP A 199 17.98 1.60 46.96
N GLY A 200 18.80 1.60 45.93
CA GLY A 200 19.83 0.56 45.70
C GLY A 200 19.30 -0.77 45.21
N THR A 201 18.01 -0.88 44.85
CA THR A 201 17.39 -2.12 44.40
C THR A 201 16.78 -2.02 42.99
N HIS A 202 16.36 -0.84 42.60
CA HIS A 202 15.71 -0.60 41.31
C HIS A 202 16.70 -0.12 40.26
N ASP A 203 16.62 -0.71 39.07
CA ASP A 203 17.37 -0.23 37.91
C ASP A 203 16.72 1.00 37.27
N VAL A 204 17.41 1.65 36.32
CA VAL A 204 16.90 2.87 35.66
C VAL A 204 15.60 2.60 34.92
N HIS A 205 15.39 1.42 34.35
CA HIS A 205 14.11 1.08 33.74
C HIS A 205 12.95 1.15 34.76
N ALA A 206 13.15 0.59 35.94
CA ALA A 206 12.15 0.62 37.00
C ALA A 206 11.93 2.07 37.52
N LEU A 207 12.98 2.90 37.52
CA LEU A 207 12.85 4.33 37.87
C LEU A 207 11.98 5.07 36.85
N ILE A 208 12.15 4.83 35.55
CA ILE A 208 11.34 5.40 34.48
C ILE A 208 9.86 4.99 34.65
N GLU A 209 9.62 3.69 34.85
CA GLU A 209 8.26 3.16 35.04
C GLU A 209 7.57 3.72 36.29
N ARG A 210 8.28 3.90 37.40
CA ARG A 210 7.73 4.34 38.68
C ARG A 210 7.59 5.85 38.80
N SER A 211 8.51 6.61 38.20
CA SER A 211 8.45 8.07 38.23
C SER A 211 7.45 8.63 37.22
N GLY A 212 7.18 7.88 36.12
CA GLY A 212 6.39 8.41 35.00
C GLY A 212 7.09 9.48 34.16
N LEU A 213 8.36 9.79 34.49
CA LEU A 213 9.18 10.73 33.74
C LEU A 213 9.70 10.10 32.45
N SER A 214 10.09 10.93 31.47
CA SER A 214 10.71 10.46 30.25
C SER A 214 12.10 9.84 30.50
N GLU A 215 12.57 8.99 29.60
CA GLU A 215 13.93 8.42 29.64
C GLU A 215 15.00 9.53 29.74
N PHE A 216 14.77 10.63 29.02
CA PHE A 216 15.68 11.77 29.01
C PHE A 216 15.68 12.50 30.37
N ASP A 217 14.52 12.77 30.96
CA ASP A 217 14.40 13.49 32.22
C ASP A 217 14.96 12.67 33.39
N VAL A 218 14.71 11.34 33.39
CA VAL A 218 15.34 10.43 34.36
C VAL A 218 16.85 10.40 34.19
N GLY A 219 17.34 10.28 32.94
CA GLY A 219 18.77 10.29 32.65
C GLY A 219 19.46 11.58 33.07
N LYS A 220 18.82 12.75 32.79
CA LYS A 220 19.30 14.08 33.15
C LYS A 220 19.32 14.29 34.68
N ALA A 221 18.26 13.88 35.35
CA ALA A 221 18.19 13.97 36.80
C ALA A 221 19.26 13.09 37.48
N LEU A 222 19.44 11.84 37.02
CA LEU A 222 20.52 10.95 37.46
C LEU A 222 21.91 11.53 37.20
N TYR A 223 22.14 12.08 36.00
CA TYR A 223 23.41 12.75 35.69
C TYR A 223 23.71 13.88 36.66
N GLY A 224 22.74 14.71 36.97
CA GLY A 224 22.88 15.79 37.95
C GLY A 224 23.17 15.27 39.37
N LEU A 225 22.39 14.30 39.85
CA LEU A 225 22.57 13.70 41.19
C LEU A 225 23.94 13.01 41.32
N LEU A 226 24.38 12.27 40.29
CA LEU A 226 25.72 11.63 40.25
C LEU A 226 26.86 12.65 40.16
N SER A 227 26.64 13.79 39.47
CA SER A 227 27.62 14.84 39.34
C SER A 227 27.81 15.61 40.63
N ALA A 228 26.74 15.82 41.38
CA ALA A 228 26.74 16.45 42.71
C ALA A 228 27.19 15.49 43.82
N GLY A 229 27.32 14.19 43.51
CA GLY A 229 27.67 13.16 44.51
C GLY A 229 26.53 12.78 45.45
N TYR A 230 25.28 13.13 45.10
CA TYR A 230 24.06 12.79 45.87
C TYR A 230 23.56 11.39 45.62
N ALA A 231 24.06 10.73 44.58
CA ALA A 231 23.80 9.31 44.25
C ALA A 231 25.08 8.61 43.86
N GLN A 232 25.12 7.30 44.03
CA GLN A 232 26.22 6.43 43.64
C GLN A 232 25.71 5.18 42.93
N ARG A 233 26.52 4.65 42.03
CA ARG A 233 26.26 3.36 41.40
C ARG A 233 26.56 2.24 42.38
N VAL A 234 25.58 1.39 42.66
CA VAL A 234 25.74 0.25 43.59
C VAL A 234 25.71 -1.11 42.88
N GLY A 235 25.17 -1.17 41.67
CA GLY A 235 25.11 -2.44 40.98
C GLY A 235 24.62 -2.33 39.54
N ARG A 236 24.30 -3.52 39.04
CA ARG A 236 23.60 -3.70 37.78
C ARG A 236 22.54 -4.79 38.01
N SER A 237 21.34 -4.61 37.52
CA SER A 237 20.34 -5.66 37.55
C SER A 237 20.87 -6.88 36.81
N ALA A 238 20.63 -8.06 37.35
CA ALA A 238 20.89 -9.29 36.61
C ALA A 238 20.18 -9.17 35.27
N ALA A 239 20.89 -9.49 34.18
CA ALA A 239 20.35 -9.35 32.83
C ALA A 239 18.88 -9.76 32.82
N ARG A 240 18.01 -8.81 32.46
CA ARG A 240 16.54 -9.06 32.40
C ARG A 240 16.35 -10.45 31.82
N ARG A 241 15.71 -11.35 32.58
CA ARG A 241 15.33 -12.67 32.03
C ARG A 241 14.77 -12.38 30.65
N GLN A 242 15.34 -13.03 29.63
CA GLN A 242 14.84 -12.87 28.27
C GLN A 242 13.31 -12.91 28.32
N PRO A 243 12.62 -11.94 27.71
CA PRO A 243 11.17 -11.93 27.75
C PRO A 243 10.65 -13.31 27.35
N PRO A 244 9.52 -13.75 27.89
CA PRO A 244 8.95 -15.07 27.57
C PRO A 244 8.95 -15.28 26.05
N PRO A 245 9.17 -16.50 25.56
CA PRO A 245 9.18 -16.77 24.11
C PRO A 245 7.99 -16.16 23.37
N GLU A 246 6.84 -16.11 24.02
CA GLU A 246 5.60 -15.51 23.48
C GLU A 246 5.72 -14.00 23.25
N SER A 247 6.34 -13.27 24.19
CA SER A 247 6.58 -11.83 24.03
C SER A 247 7.54 -11.58 22.86
N ARG A 248 8.58 -12.39 22.71
CA ARG A 248 9.55 -12.29 21.60
C ARG A 248 8.89 -12.60 20.26
N VAL A 249 8.00 -13.61 20.21
CA VAL A 249 7.20 -13.93 19.03
C VAL A 249 6.35 -12.72 18.61
N ALA A 250 5.67 -12.10 19.56
CA ALA A 250 4.86 -10.90 19.29
C ALA A 250 5.72 -9.72 18.81
N GLU A 251 6.88 -9.47 19.46
CA GLU A 251 7.80 -8.40 19.08
C GLU A 251 8.30 -8.55 17.64
N HIS A 252 8.82 -9.73 17.27
CA HIS A 252 9.30 -9.99 15.90
C HIS A 252 8.16 -9.97 14.88
N ARG A 253 6.97 -10.46 15.23
CA ARG A 253 5.80 -10.40 14.34
C ARG A 253 5.40 -8.96 14.04
N ASN A 254 5.29 -8.12 15.06
CA ASN A 254 4.93 -6.70 14.90
C ASN A 254 5.96 -5.96 14.03
N LEU A 255 7.25 -6.22 14.24
CA LEU A 255 8.32 -5.66 13.39
C LEU A 255 8.20 -6.16 11.94
N GLY A 256 7.98 -7.45 11.74
CA GLY A 256 7.80 -8.02 10.42
C GLY A 256 6.62 -7.39 9.65
N ILE A 257 5.49 -7.19 10.33
CA ILE A 257 4.31 -6.52 9.76
C ILE A 257 4.64 -5.05 9.41
N ALA A 258 5.31 -4.33 10.30
CA ALA A 258 5.69 -2.94 10.05
C ALA A 258 6.63 -2.81 8.85
N PHE A 259 7.66 -3.66 8.75
CA PHE A 259 8.55 -3.71 7.59
C PHE A 259 7.82 -4.09 6.30
N TYR A 260 6.88 -5.03 6.36
CA TYR A 260 6.07 -5.41 5.20
C TYR A 260 5.23 -4.23 4.68
N ARG A 261 4.53 -3.52 5.57
CA ARG A 261 3.70 -2.35 5.23
C ARG A 261 4.50 -1.24 4.56
N THR A 262 5.74 -1.05 4.95
CA THR A 262 6.63 0.00 4.42
C THR A 262 7.51 -0.47 3.26
N GLY A 263 7.26 -1.67 2.71
CA GLY A 263 7.99 -2.18 1.55
C GLY A 263 9.42 -2.65 1.84
N MET A 264 9.84 -2.71 3.11
CA MET A 264 11.14 -3.25 3.55
C MET A 264 11.06 -4.79 3.61
N LEU A 265 10.96 -5.41 2.44
CA LEU A 265 10.60 -6.83 2.31
C LEU A 265 11.67 -7.80 2.84
N ASP A 266 12.96 -7.42 2.79
CA ASP A 266 14.05 -8.23 3.31
C ASP A 266 14.05 -8.26 4.84
N GLU A 267 13.83 -7.11 5.46
CA GLU A 267 13.69 -6.95 6.90
C GLU A 267 12.46 -7.71 7.40
N ALA A 268 11.33 -7.55 6.72
CA ALA A 268 10.10 -8.28 7.03
C ALA A 268 10.34 -9.80 7.02
N THR A 269 10.98 -10.31 5.98
CA THR A 269 11.30 -11.73 5.86
C THR A 269 12.20 -12.22 7.00
N ARG A 270 13.21 -11.43 7.40
CA ARG A 270 14.10 -11.78 8.53
C ARG A 270 13.34 -11.89 9.84
N GLU A 271 12.46 -10.92 10.12
CA GLU A 271 11.70 -10.90 11.36
C GLU A 271 10.67 -12.04 11.41
N PHE A 272 9.95 -12.31 10.33
CA PHE A 272 9.03 -13.45 10.27
C PHE A 272 9.75 -14.81 10.37
N ARG A 273 10.96 -14.95 9.80
CA ARG A 273 11.76 -16.17 10.00
C ARG A 273 12.18 -16.37 11.44
N ARG A 274 12.55 -15.29 12.15
CA ARG A 274 12.82 -15.36 13.60
C ARG A 274 11.61 -15.80 14.41
N VAL A 275 10.40 -15.38 14.00
CA VAL A 275 9.16 -15.90 14.62
C VAL A 275 9.06 -17.41 14.39
N LEU A 276 9.29 -17.90 13.17
CA LEU A 276 9.20 -19.33 12.85
C LEU A 276 10.28 -20.17 13.53
N GLU A 277 11.46 -19.60 13.83
CA GLU A 277 12.50 -20.25 14.67
C GLU A 277 12.03 -20.40 16.13
N LEU A 278 11.26 -19.45 16.65
CA LEU A 278 10.72 -19.47 18.01
C LEU A 278 9.43 -20.30 18.13
N ARG A 279 8.61 -20.28 17.08
CA ARG A 279 7.32 -20.98 16.97
C ARG A 279 7.12 -21.44 15.54
N GLU A 280 7.47 -22.70 15.26
CA GLU A 280 7.40 -23.26 13.90
C GLU A 280 5.99 -23.22 13.30
N SER A 281 4.95 -23.35 14.12
CA SER A 281 3.54 -23.36 13.70
C SER A 281 2.90 -21.95 13.69
N ASP A 282 3.68 -20.88 13.49
CA ASP A 282 3.11 -19.54 13.40
C ASP A 282 2.53 -19.26 12.00
N GLY A 283 1.24 -19.51 11.84
CA GLY A 283 0.52 -19.32 10.57
C GLY A 283 0.54 -17.87 10.07
N VAL A 284 0.48 -16.89 11.00
CA VAL A 284 0.49 -15.47 10.66
C VAL A 284 1.81 -15.06 9.99
N SER A 285 2.94 -15.45 10.58
CA SER A 285 4.26 -15.15 9.99
C SER A 285 4.47 -15.88 8.67
N ARG A 286 3.99 -17.12 8.56
CA ARG A 286 4.06 -17.89 7.31
C ARG A 286 3.21 -17.24 6.22
N PHE A 287 2.01 -16.78 6.55
CA PHE A 287 1.15 -16.02 5.65
C PHE A 287 1.84 -14.76 5.12
N HIS A 288 2.45 -13.96 6.00
CA HIS A 288 3.15 -12.74 5.60
C HIS A 288 4.40 -13.01 4.74
N ILE A 289 5.11 -14.11 4.97
CA ILE A 289 6.20 -14.52 4.04
C ILE A 289 5.63 -14.81 2.65
N GLY A 290 4.47 -15.47 2.56
CA GLY A 290 3.77 -15.66 1.29
C GLY A 290 3.41 -14.34 0.60
N LEU A 291 2.93 -13.35 1.37
CA LEU A 291 2.66 -12.00 0.85
C LEU A 291 3.93 -11.29 0.38
N VAL A 292 5.07 -11.48 1.06
CA VAL A 292 6.37 -10.95 0.60
C VAL A 292 6.76 -11.55 -0.75
N HIS A 293 6.65 -12.88 -0.91
CA HIS A 293 6.92 -13.54 -2.19
C HIS A 293 5.99 -13.02 -3.29
N ALA A 294 4.70 -12.87 -3.02
CA ALA A 294 3.73 -12.31 -3.97
C ALA A 294 4.10 -10.89 -4.40
N ARG A 295 4.47 -10.00 -3.44
CA ARG A 295 4.93 -8.63 -3.76
C ARG A 295 6.20 -8.57 -4.61
N ARG A 296 7.04 -9.62 -4.56
CA ARG A 296 8.25 -9.75 -5.39
C ARG A 296 7.98 -10.38 -6.75
N GLY A 297 6.75 -10.85 -7.00
CA GLY A 297 6.43 -11.62 -8.21
C GLY A 297 6.97 -13.07 -8.18
N GLU A 298 7.41 -13.55 -7.02
CA GLU A 298 7.92 -14.90 -6.79
C GLU A 298 6.73 -15.87 -6.57
N TRP A 299 5.90 -16.04 -7.62
CA TRP A 299 4.57 -16.66 -7.51
C TRP A 299 4.60 -18.11 -7.06
N GLN A 300 5.57 -18.92 -7.52
CA GLN A 300 5.72 -20.33 -7.11
C GLN A 300 6.06 -20.45 -5.63
N ASP A 301 6.92 -19.56 -5.12
CA ASP A 301 7.29 -19.51 -3.71
C ASP A 301 6.11 -19.02 -2.86
N ALA A 302 5.35 -18.05 -3.36
CA ALA A 302 4.11 -17.59 -2.74
C ALA A 302 3.10 -18.75 -2.60
N VAL A 303 2.81 -19.50 -3.67
CA VAL A 303 1.93 -20.67 -3.65
C VAL A 303 2.40 -21.68 -2.62
N SER A 304 3.69 -22.06 -2.65
CA SER A 304 4.25 -23.05 -1.72
C SER A 304 4.10 -22.62 -0.26
N THR A 305 4.30 -21.33 -0.01
CA THR A 305 4.24 -20.74 1.33
C THR A 305 2.80 -20.62 1.83
N PHE A 306 1.86 -20.17 0.97
CA PHE A 306 0.44 -20.12 1.33
C PHE A 306 -0.16 -21.51 1.54
N LEU A 307 0.24 -22.51 0.75
CA LEU A 307 -0.18 -23.90 0.98
C LEU A 307 0.25 -24.42 2.36
N ARG A 308 1.46 -24.06 2.82
CA ARG A 308 1.90 -24.39 4.18
C ARG A 308 1.12 -23.63 5.25
N ALA A 309 0.81 -22.34 5.01
CA ALA A 309 -0.02 -21.57 5.92
C ALA A 309 -1.45 -22.12 6.00
N ALA A 310 -1.99 -22.63 4.90
CA ALA A 310 -3.31 -23.25 4.81
C ALA A 310 -3.44 -24.59 5.56
N GLN A 311 -2.30 -25.23 5.92
CA GLN A 311 -2.30 -26.47 6.74
C GLN A 311 -2.63 -26.22 8.21
N GLU A 312 -2.54 -24.98 8.69
CA GLU A 312 -2.92 -24.63 10.05
C GLU A 312 -4.44 -24.80 10.23
N PRO A 313 -4.90 -25.42 11.34
CA PRO A 313 -6.33 -25.71 11.54
C PRO A 313 -7.23 -24.49 11.46
N ASP A 314 -6.74 -23.35 11.96
CA ASP A 314 -7.45 -22.08 12.06
C ASP A 314 -7.03 -21.08 10.97
N ALA A 315 -6.49 -21.56 9.84
CA ALA A 315 -6.08 -20.69 8.74
C ALA A 315 -7.27 -19.82 8.28
N PRO A 316 -7.14 -18.48 8.31
CA PRO A 316 -8.22 -17.57 7.94
C PRO A 316 -8.49 -17.60 6.43
N SER A 317 -9.68 -17.13 6.02
CA SER A 317 -10.09 -17.01 4.62
C SER A 317 -9.07 -16.24 3.75
N ALA A 318 -8.41 -15.23 4.33
CA ALA A 318 -7.39 -14.43 3.65
C ALA A 318 -6.22 -15.28 3.12
N VAL A 319 -5.82 -16.36 3.80
CA VAL A 319 -4.76 -17.27 3.32
C VAL A 319 -5.17 -17.92 2.00
N TYR A 320 -6.39 -18.42 1.93
CA TYR A 320 -6.92 -19.09 0.73
C TYR A 320 -7.21 -18.11 -0.40
N HIS A 321 -7.62 -16.88 -0.08
CA HIS A 321 -7.80 -15.80 -1.07
C HIS A 321 -6.47 -15.44 -1.75
N ASN A 322 -5.42 -15.22 -0.95
CA ASN A 322 -4.09 -14.92 -1.51
C ASN A 322 -3.45 -16.13 -2.21
N LEU A 323 -3.74 -17.36 -1.73
CA LEU A 323 -3.35 -18.58 -2.44
C LEU A 323 -3.99 -18.66 -3.83
N ALA A 324 -5.29 -18.35 -3.92
CA ALA A 324 -6.00 -18.33 -5.19
C ALA A 324 -5.38 -17.33 -6.18
N PHE A 325 -5.09 -16.13 -5.72
CA PHE A 325 -4.41 -15.12 -6.53
C PHE A 325 -3.03 -15.61 -7.03
N ALA A 326 -2.23 -16.20 -6.14
CA ALA A 326 -0.92 -16.72 -6.51
C ALA A 326 -1.01 -17.90 -7.49
N LEU A 327 -2.01 -18.81 -7.33
CA LEU A 327 -2.28 -19.91 -8.26
C LEU A 327 -2.69 -19.39 -9.64
N GLU A 328 -3.50 -18.37 -9.71
CA GLU A 328 -3.88 -17.69 -10.94
C GLU A 328 -2.65 -17.14 -11.68
N GLN A 329 -1.71 -16.50 -10.97
CA GLN A 329 -0.48 -15.97 -11.56
C GLN A 329 0.45 -17.06 -12.12
N VAL A 330 0.41 -18.27 -11.59
CA VAL A 330 1.15 -19.42 -12.15
C VAL A 330 0.36 -20.20 -13.18
N GLY A 331 -0.88 -19.79 -13.50
CA GLY A 331 -1.74 -20.40 -14.51
C GLY A 331 -2.57 -21.61 -14.04
N ASP A 332 -2.58 -21.91 -12.73
CA ASP A 332 -3.45 -22.96 -12.16
C ASP A 332 -4.85 -22.39 -11.83
N ILE A 333 -5.64 -22.17 -12.88
CA ILE A 333 -6.99 -21.59 -12.77
C ILE A 333 -7.92 -22.49 -11.93
N GLU A 334 -7.86 -23.80 -12.12
CA GLU A 334 -8.69 -24.76 -11.38
C GLU A 334 -8.32 -24.78 -9.88
N GLY A 335 -7.01 -24.76 -9.58
CA GLY A 335 -6.53 -24.62 -8.20
C GLY A 335 -6.97 -23.33 -7.56
N ALA A 336 -6.93 -22.21 -8.28
CA ALA A 336 -7.39 -20.91 -7.80
C ALA A 336 -8.89 -20.94 -7.47
N GLY A 337 -9.73 -21.51 -8.33
CA GLY A 337 -11.17 -21.69 -8.07
C GLY A 337 -11.42 -22.47 -6.77
N ARG A 338 -10.76 -23.62 -6.59
CA ARG A 338 -10.88 -24.44 -5.36
C ARG A 338 -10.42 -23.68 -4.09
N ALA A 339 -9.36 -22.88 -4.21
CA ALA A 339 -8.89 -22.06 -3.10
C ALA A 339 -9.91 -20.99 -2.72
N LEU A 340 -10.55 -20.31 -3.69
CA LEU A 340 -11.62 -19.35 -3.42
C LEU A 340 -12.86 -19.99 -2.80
N ASP A 341 -13.27 -21.17 -3.26
CA ASP A 341 -14.37 -21.92 -2.65
C ASP A 341 -14.08 -22.23 -1.16
N THR A 342 -12.82 -22.59 -0.86
CA THR A 342 -12.38 -22.80 0.52
C THR A 342 -12.36 -21.49 1.32
N ALA A 343 -11.93 -20.38 0.72
CA ALA A 343 -11.95 -19.06 1.35
C ALA A 343 -13.37 -18.65 1.75
N LEU A 344 -14.35 -18.83 0.85
CA LEU A 344 -15.77 -18.56 1.12
C LEU A 344 -16.33 -19.43 2.25
N GLN A 345 -16.00 -20.71 2.26
CA GLN A 345 -16.40 -21.62 3.36
C GLN A 345 -15.79 -21.18 4.70
N ARG A 346 -14.52 -20.79 4.73
CA ARG A 346 -13.81 -20.35 5.93
C ARG A 346 -14.27 -18.99 6.44
N ALA A 347 -14.82 -18.14 5.57
CA ALA A 347 -15.42 -16.86 5.97
C ALA A 347 -16.64 -17.04 6.88
N GLY A 348 -17.26 -18.26 6.90
CA GLY A 348 -18.26 -18.64 7.90
C GLY A 348 -19.52 -17.78 7.88
N GLY A 349 -19.88 -17.20 6.72
CA GLY A 349 -21.03 -16.29 6.57
C GLY A 349 -20.74 -14.85 7.01
N MET A 350 -19.51 -14.49 7.36
CA MET A 350 -19.14 -13.09 7.50
C MET A 350 -19.06 -12.42 6.13
N PRO A 351 -19.74 -11.27 5.96
CA PRO A 351 -19.77 -10.59 4.67
C PRO A 351 -18.35 -10.14 4.26
N ASP A 352 -17.83 -10.72 3.19
CA ASP A 352 -16.63 -10.23 2.51
C ASP A 352 -16.91 -10.16 1.00
N PRO A 353 -17.37 -8.99 0.51
CA PRO A 353 -17.71 -8.83 -0.90
C PRO A 353 -16.51 -9.04 -1.83
N ARG A 354 -15.27 -8.94 -1.33
CA ARG A 354 -14.06 -9.17 -2.13
C ARG A 354 -13.93 -10.64 -2.52
N LEU A 355 -14.22 -11.57 -1.60
CA LEU A 355 -14.16 -13.01 -1.88
C LEU A 355 -15.18 -13.42 -2.95
N ALA A 356 -16.43 -12.95 -2.80
CA ALA A 356 -17.47 -13.21 -3.79
C ALA A 356 -17.13 -12.60 -5.15
N LEU A 357 -16.57 -11.39 -5.17
CA LEU A 357 -16.11 -10.74 -6.41
C LEU A 357 -14.97 -11.51 -7.07
N SER A 358 -13.97 -11.96 -6.31
CA SER A 358 -12.86 -12.77 -6.84
C SER A 358 -13.37 -14.10 -7.41
N ARG A 359 -14.32 -14.75 -6.75
CA ARG A 359 -14.92 -15.98 -7.28
C ARG A 359 -15.72 -15.74 -8.56
N ALA A 360 -16.46 -14.62 -8.62
CA ALA A 360 -17.17 -14.20 -9.83
C ALA A 360 -16.19 -13.99 -11.01
N THR A 361 -15.07 -13.32 -10.76
CA THR A 361 -14.03 -13.11 -11.79
C THR A 361 -13.48 -14.44 -12.27
N MET A 362 -13.27 -15.41 -11.37
CA MET A 362 -12.82 -16.74 -11.74
C MET A 362 -13.85 -17.49 -12.60
N CYS A 363 -15.16 -17.41 -12.26
CA CYS A 363 -16.22 -17.98 -13.11
C CYS A 363 -16.20 -17.39 -14.53
N LEU A 364 -15.92 -16.10 -14.69
CA LEU A 364 -15.81 -15.48 -16.01
C LEU A 364 -14.62 -16.05 -16.81
N ARG A 365 -13.50 -16.35 -16.16
CA ARG A 365 -12.35 -17.01 -16.81
C ARG A 365 -12.62 -18.48 -17.16
N GLU A 366 -13.41 -19.15 -16.33
CA GLU A 366 -13.89 -20.52 -16.58
C GLU A 366 -14.96 -20.57 -17.71
N GLY A 367 -15.43 -19.40 -18.19
CA GLY A 367 -16.48 -19.31 -19.20
C GLY A 367 -17.89 -19.55 -18.64
N ASP A 368 -18.07 -19.36 -17.34
CA ASP A 368 -19.37 -19.47 -16.63
C ASP A 368 -19.93 -18.10 -16.24
N PRO A 369 -20.56 -17.36 -17.14
CA PRO A 369 -21.17 -16.07 -16.82
C PRO A 369 -22.35 -16.19 -15.84
N ALA A 370 -23.06 -17.32 -15.81
CA ALA A 370 -24.20 -17.53 -14.91
C ALA A 370 -23.72 -17.71 -13.45
N GLY A 371 -22.66 -18.48 -13.23
CA GLY A 371 -21.99 -18.59 -11.94
C GLY A 371 -21.45 -17.25 -11.47
N ALA A 372 -20.83 -16.49 -12.38
CA ALA A 372 -20.35 -15.15 -12.08
C ALA A 372 -21.48 -14.22 -11.61
N GLU A 373 -22.61 -14.20 -12.28
CA GLU A 373 -23.76 -13.38 -11.88
C GLU A 373 -24.27 -13.72 -10.47
N ALA A 374 -24.29 -15.00 -10.08
CA ALA A 374 -24.67 -15.41 -8.74
C ALA A 374 -23.75 -14.82 -7.67
N PHE A 375 -22.42 -14.94 -7.85
CA PHE A 375 -21.45 -14.37 -6.92
C PHE A 375 -21.42 -12.84 -6.92
N LEU A 376 -21.66 -12.20 -8.06
CA LEU A 376 -21.78 -10.74 -8.15
C LEU A 376 -23.01 -10.22 -7.41
N ALA A 377 -24.14 -10.94 -7.47
CA ALA A 377 -25.32 -10.62 -6.69
C ALA A 377 -25.08 -10.76 -5.19
N GLU A 378 -24.35 -11.80 -4.77
CA GLU A 378 -23.93 -12.00 -3.40
C GLU A 378 -23.02 -10.85 -2.92
N ALA A 379 -21.97 -10.51 -3.68
CA ALA A 379 -21.09 -9.38 -3.39
C ALA A 379 -21.88 -8.07 -3.24
N ARG A 380 -22.81 -7.80 -4.14
CA ARG A 380 -23.66 -6.61 -4.08
C ARG A 380 -24.49 -6.56 -2.79
N ALA A 381 -25.08 -7.67 -2.39
CA ALA A 381 -25.86 -7.77 -1.16
C ALA A 381 -24.99 -7.51 0.10
N GLN A 382 -23.76 -8.01 0.10
CA GLN A 382 -22.82 -7.87 1.20
C GLN A 382 -22.32 -6.42 1.38
N TRP A 383 -22.33 -5.57 0.34
CA TRP A 383 -22.00 -4.15 0.50
C TRP A 383 -23.08 -3.35 1.27
N GLY A 384 -24.29 -3.90 1.45
CA GLY A 384 -25.29 -3.34 2.37
C GLY A 384 -25.69 -1.89 2.08
N GLY A 385 -25.83 -1.50 0.82
CA GLY A 385 -26.20 -0.14 0.41
C GLY A 385 -25.02 0.81 0.16
N ARG A 386 -23.77 0.39 0.45
CA ARG A 386 -22.59 1.11 -0.02
C ARG A 386 -22.41 0.91 -1.53
N GLN A 387 -21.72 1.84 -2.19
CA GLN A 387 -21.41 1.71 -3.60
C GLN A 387 -20.45 0.52 -3.83
N PRO A 388 -20.72 -0.36 -4.82
CA PRO A 388 -19.80 -1.38 -5.25
C PRO A 388 -18.50 -0.78 -5.81
N SER A 389 -17.41 -1.53 -5.78
CA SER A 389 -16.14 -1.11 -6.37
C SER A 389 -16.20 -1.03 -7.90
N ALA A 390 -15.26 -0.30 -8.52
CA ALA A 390 -15.10 -0.28 -9.98
C ALA A 390 -14.92 -1.69 -10.57
N ALA A 391 -14.19 -2.57 -9.86
CA ALA A 391 -14.00 -3.97 -10.25
C ALA A 391 -15.31 -4.77 -10.30
N TRP A 392 -16.27 -4.47 -9.42
CA TRP A 392 -17.58 -5.10 -9.48
C TRP A 392 -18.35 -4.69 -10.75
N PHE A 393 -18.37 -3.40 -11.10
CA PHE A 393 -19.01 -2.93 -12.34
C PHE A 393 -18.35 -3.52 -13.58
N HIS A 394 -17.03 -3.63 -13.57
CA HIS A 394 -16.26 -4.30 -14.63
C HIS A 394 -16.70 -5.75 -14.79
N ALA A 395 -16.67 -6.54 -13.72
CA ALA A 395 -17.03 -7.96 -13.75
C ALA A 395 -18.51 -8.17 -14.12
N ALA A 396 -19.42 -7.35 -13.59
CA ALA A 396 -20.86 -7.43 -13.88
C ALA A 396 -21.18 -7.06 -15.33
N GLY A 397 -20.53 -6.02 -15.85
CA GLY A 397 -20.64 -5.65 -17.26
C GLY A 397 -20.14 -6.76 -18.19
N LEU A 398 -19.01 -7.36 -17.85
CA LEU A 398 -18.42 -8.47 -18.62
C LEU A 398 -19.32 -9.73 -18.56
N ALA A 399 -19.86 -10.08 -17.37
CA ALA A 399 -20.78 -11.20 -17.22
C ALA A 399 -22.01 -11.04 -18.12
N ALA A 400 -22.65 -9.87 -18.10
CA ALA A 400 -23.80 -9.57 -18.94
C ALA A 400 -23.45 -9.62 -20.45
N ALA A 401 -22.28 -9.10 -20.83
CA ALA A 401 -21.82 -9.12 -22.21
C ALA A 401 -21.51 -10.55 -22.72
N LEU A 402 -20.96 -11.41 -21.88
CA LEU A 402 -20.70 -12.82 -22.18
C LEU A 402 -22.00 -13.65 -22.22
N ALA A 403 -23.01 -13.28 -21.40
CA ALA A 403 -24.36 -13.85 -21.48
C ALA A 403 -25.13 -13.39 -22.72
N GLY A 404 -24.58 -12.49 -23.55
CA GLY A 404 -25.22 -11.97 -24.77
C GLY A 404 -26.13 -10.77 -24.54
N ASP A 405 -26.33 -10.33 -23.30
CA ASP A 405 -27.18 -9.17 -22.96
C ASP A 405 -26.36 -7.85 -22.99
N THR A 406 -26.08 -7.41 -24.22
CA THR A 406 -25.30 -6.18 -24.45
C THR A 406 -26.02 -4.92 -23.97
N ALA A 407 -27.36 -4.93 -23.84
CA ALA A 407 -28.12 -3.80 -23.32
C ALA A 407 -27.91 -3.64 -21.81
N ARG A 408 -27.99 -4.75 -21.07
CA ARG A 408 -27.73 -4.79 -19.64
C ARG A 408 -26.25 -4.50 -19.33
N ALA A 409 -25.34 -5.03 -20.14
CA ALA A 409 -23.91 -4.74 -20.01
C ALA A 409 -23.62 -3.23 -20.13
N ALA A 410 -24.22 -2.55 -21.13
CA ALA A 410 -24.07 -1.12 -21.29
C ALA A 410 -24.61 -0.36 -20.07
N ALA A 411 -25.82 -0.67 -19.60
CA ALA A 411 -26.41 0.00 -18.45
C ALA A 411 -25.56 -0.13 -17.17
N ILE A 412 -25.01 -1.32 -16.90
CA ILE A 412 -24.13 -1.56 -15.75
C ILE A 412 -22.84 -0.75 -15.86
N LEU A 413 -22.20 -0.75 -17.05
CA LEU A 413 -20.96 -0.03 -17.27
C LEU A 413 -21.15 1.49 -17.28
N GLU A 414 -22.29 1.99 -17.81
CA GLU A 414 -22.67 3.41 -17.72
C GLU A 414 -22.84 3.86 -16.25
N GLU A 415 -23.52 3.04 -15.41
CA GLU A 415 -23.60 3.28 -13.97
C GLU A 415 -22.20 3.32 -13.35
N GLY A 416 -21.33 2.35 -13.70
CA GLY A 416 -19.96 2.28 -13.21
C GLY A 416 -19.12 3.50 -13.58
N VAL A 417 -19.21 3.96 -14.83
CA VAL A 417 -18.51 5.19 -15.31
C VAL A 417 -19.03 6.43 -14.59
N ALA A 418 -20.34 6.51 -14.32
CA ALA A 418 -20.91 7.62 -13.57
C ALA A 418 -20.38 7.70 -12.13
N VAL A 419 -20.12 6.56 -11.49
CA VAL A 419 -19.57 6.48 -10.13
C VAL A 419 -18.04 6.65 -10.13
N TYR A 420 -17.37 6.09 -11.13
CA TYR A 420 -15.89 6.07 -11.27
C TYR A 420 -15.45 6.68 -12.61
N PRO A 421 -15.61 8.01 -12.80
CA PRO A 421 -15.40 8.67 -14.09
C PRO A 421 -13.94 8.58 -14.60
N HIS A 422 -12.96 8.37 -13.70
CA HIS A 422 -11.54 8.23 -14.05
C HIS A 422 -11.10 6.77 -14.28
N SER A 423 -12.03 5.81 -14.26
CA SER A 423 -11.70 4.39 -14.45
C SER A 423 -11.54 4.04 -15.93
N VAL A 424 -10.31 4.00 -16.41
CA VAL A 424 -9.95 3.59 -17.78
C VAL A 424 -10.53 2.21 -18.15
N PRO A 425 -10.46 1.16 -17.29
CA PRO A 425 -11.03 -0.15 -17.62
C PRO A 425 -12.54 -0.12 -17.85
N LEU A 426 -13.30 0.67 -17.10
CA LEU A 426 -14.76 0.78 -17.29
C LEU A 426 -15.09 1.44 -18.62
N HIS A 427 -14.42 2.53 -18.99
CA HIS A 427 -14.60 3.18 -20.28
C HIS A 427 -14.25 2.24 -21.44
N ASN A 428 -13.12 1.52 -21.35
CA ASN A 428 -12.74 0.57 -22.39
C ASN A 428 -13.79 -0.52 -22.59
N ASN A 429 -14.31 -1.10 -21.50
CA ASN A 429 -15.35 -2.14 -21.61
C ASN A 429 -16.68 -1.59 -22.14
N LEU A 430 -17.06 -0.38 -21.73
CA LEU A 430 -18.24 0.28 -22.26
C LEU A 430 -18.12 0.53 -23.77
N ALA A 431 -16.93 0.95 -24.22
CA ALA A 431 -16.65 1.14 -25.65
C ALA A 431 -16.75 -0.19 -26.44
N VAL A 432 -16.23 -1.29 -25.88
CA VAL A 432 -16.37 -2.63 -26.49
C VAL A 432 -17.85 -3.05 -26.59
N VAL A 433 -18.64 -2.75 -25.58
CA VAL A 433 -20.09 -3.06 -25.60
C VAL A 433 -20.80 -2.20 -26.65
N HIS A 434 -20.48 -0.92 -26.79
CA HIS A 434 -21.01 -0.06 -27.83
C HIS A 434 -20.62 -0.55 -29.23
N GLU A 435 -19.37 -1.01 -29.42
CA GLU A 435 -18.92 -1.64 -30.66
C GLU A 435 -19.77 -2.87 -31.02
N ARG A 436 -19.97 -3.79 -30.08
CA ARG A 436 -20.81 -4.99 -30.29
C ARG A 436 -22.25 -4.64 -30.66
N ARG A 437 -22.74 -3.48 -30.28
CA ARG A 437 -24.06 -2.94 -30.64
C ARG A 437 -24.03 -2.19 -31.98
N GLY A 438 -22.88 -2.11 -32.66
CA GLY A 438 -22.70 -1.36 -33.91
C GLY A 438 -22.64 0.16 -33.73
N SER A 439 -22.55 0.64 -32.51
CA SER A 439 -22.54 2.09 -32.17
C SER A 439 -21.09 2.61 -32.14
N TYR A 440 -20.37 2.52 -33.25
CA TYR A 440 -18.93 2.81 -33.34
C TYR A 440 -18.59 4.27 -32.95
N GLU A 441 -19.45 5.21 -33.29
CA GLU A 441 -19.28 6.62 -32.93
C GLU A 441 -19.30 6.83 -31.40
N LEU A 442 -20.22 6.13 -30.72
CA LEU A 442 -20.32 6.20 -29.27
C LEU A 442 -19.14 5.49 -28.60
N ALA A 443 -18.72 4.36 -29.17
CA ALA A 443 -17.51 3.64 -28.72
C ALA A 443 -16.28 4.52 -28.80
N ALA A 444 -16.08 5.24 -29.94
CA ALA A 444 -14.94 6.15 -30.10
C ALA A 444 -14.96 7.28 -29.05
N ARG A 445 -16.10 7.95 -28.86
CA ARG A 445 -16.23 9.01 -27.85
C ARG A 445 -15.94 8.52 -26.43
N THR A 446 -16.37 7.30 -26.11
CA THR A 446 -16.10 6.70 -24.79
C THR A 446 -14.61 6.50 -24.56
N LEU A 447 -13.85 6.09 -25.59
CA LEU A 447 -12.39 5.96 -25.51
C LEU A 447 -11.65 7.30 -25.49
N GLU A 448 -12.17 8.32 -26.19
CA GLU A 448 -11.63 9.69 -26.12
C GLU A 448 -11.63 10.19 -24.67
N HIS A 449 -12.70 9.91 -23.90
CA HIS A 449 -12.73 10.20 -22.46
C HIS A 449 -11.68 9.41 -21.67
N ALA A 450 -11.50 8.12 -21.94
CA ALA A 450 -10.50 7.31 -21.28
C ALA A 450 -9.06 7.83 -21.55
N LEU A 451 -8.82 8.34 -22.75
CA LEU A 451 -7.52 8.90 -23.15
C LEU A 451 -7.20 10.25 -22.49
N LEU A 452 -8.18 10.94 -21.89
CA LEU A 452 -7.90 12.11 -21.05
C LEU A 452 -7.19 11.72 -19.76
N GLU A 453 -7.45 10.50 -19.25
CA GLU A 453 -6.83 9.97 -18.03
C GLU A 453 -5.50 9.28 -18.33
N ASP A 454 -5.42 8.49 -19.42
CA ASP A 454 -4.19 7.82 -19.85
C ASP A 454 -3.92 8.03 -21.34
N ALA A 455 -3.31 9.17 -21.66
CA ALA A 455 -2.98 9.57 -23.03
C ALA A 455 -1.91 8.69 -23.70
N ASN A 456 -1.19 7.84 -22.96
CA ASN A 456 -0.09 7.03 -23.47
C ASN A 456 -0.41 5.53 -23.55
N CYS A 457 -1.66 5.12 -23.33
CA CYS A 457 -2.09 3.74 -23.46
C CYS A 457 -2.23 3.34 -24.95
N ALA A 458 -1.27 2.59 -25.47
CA ALA A 458 -1.29 2.11 -26.86
C ALA A 458 -2.54 1.30 -27.19
N HIS A 459 -3.06 0.54 -26.23
CA HIS A 459 -4.24 -0.29 -26.39
C HIS A 459 -5.52 0.53 -26.62
N LEU A 460 -5.70 1.62 -25.84
CA LEU A 460 -6.82 2.53 -26.05
C LEU A 460 -6.76 3.21 -27.42
N HIS A 461 -5.58 3.66 -27.86
CA HIS A 461 -5.41 4.24 -29.19
C HIS A 461 -5.70 3.22 -30.28
N LYS A 462 -5.33 1.94 -30.09
CA LYS A 462 -5.66 0.88 -31.04
C LYS A 462 -7.16 0.68 -31.16
N ASN A 463 -7.87 0.52 -30.04
CA ASN A 463 -9.32 0.35 -30.04
C ASN A 463 -10.02 1.59 -30.63
N LEU A 464 -9.56 2.80 -30.28
CA LEU A 464 -10.07 4.01 -30.86
C LEU A 464 -9.89 4.04 -32.39
N GLY A 465 -8.69 3.71 -32.87
CA GLY A 465 -8.42 3.61 -34.31
C GLY A 465 -9.33 2.60 -35.01
N ASP A 466 -9.57 1.45 -34.39
CA ASP A 466 -10.45 0.40 -34.92
C ASP A 466 -11.91 0.88 -35.01
N TYR A 467 -12.43 1.57 -34.00
CA TYR A 467 -13.79 2.11 -34.02
C TYR A 467 -13.96 3.25 -35.01
N LEU A 468 -13.01 4.17 -35.06
CA LEU A 468 -12.99 5.25 -36.06
C LEU A 468 -12.90 4.70 -37.48
N TYR A 469 -12.09 3.66 -37.71
CA TYR A 469 -11.98 2.98 -39.02
C TYR A 469 -13.34 2.37 -39.43
N ARG A 470 -14.04 1.70 -38.52
CA ARG A 470 -15.38 1.14 -38.77
C ARG A 470 -16.44 2.23 -38.93
N ALA A 471 -16.29 3.36 -38.25
CA ALA A 471 -17.12 4.56 -38.42
C ALA A 471 -16.79 5.34 -39.72
N GLN A 472 -15.82 4.88 -40.53
CA GLN A 472 -15.32 5.50 -41.76
C GLN A 472 -14.67 6.87 -41.55
N ARG A 473 -14.28 7.21 -40.30
CA ARG A 473 -13.50 8.42 -39.94
C ARG A 473 -12.00 8.13 -40.14
N TYR A 474 -11.61 7.91 -41.41
CA TYR A 474 -10.29 7.39 -41.76
C TYR A 474 -9.12 8.31 -41.37
N ASP A 475 -9.32 9.61 -41.39
CA ASP A 475 -8.28 10.59 -41.03
C ASP A 475 -7.92 10.49 -39.55
N GLU A 476 -8.93 10.42 -38.72
CA GLU A 476 -8.76 10.30 -37.27
C GLU A 476 -8.29 8.88 -36.86
N ALA A 477 -8.74 7.85 -37.59
CA ALA A 477 -8.23 6.50 -37.41
C ALA A 477 -6.73 6.42 -37.71
N LEU A 478 -6.26 7.12 -38.77
CA LEU A 478 -4.86 7.22 -39.11
C LEU A 478 -4.03 7.79 -37.96
N ASP A 479 -4.49 8.92 -37.37
CA ASP A 479 -3.81 9.57 -36.26
C ASP A 479 -3.71 8.64 -35.04
N ALA A 480 -4.80 7.94 -34.73
CA ALA A 480 -4.83 6.96 -33.64
C ALA A 480 -3.84 5.80 -33.87
N PHE A 481 -3.83 5.20 -35.06
CA PHE A 481 -2.90 4.11 -35.40
C PHE A 481 -1.44 4.56 -35.43
N VAL A 482 -1.14 5.76 -35.94
CA VAL A 482 0.22 6.34 -35.87
C VAL A 482 0.66 6.50 -34.41
N ARG A 483 -0.26 6.88 -33.53
CA ARG A 483 0.04 6.95 -32.10
C ARG A 483 0.37 5.57 -31.52
N VAL A 484 -0.38 4.52 -31.91
CA VAL A 484 -0.07 3.13 -31.51
C VAL A 484 1.36 2.74 -31.89
N ILE A 485 1.76 2.96 -33.15
CA ILE A 485 3.10 2.59 -33.62
C ILE A 485 4.19 3.37 -32.86
N ARG A 486 3.93 4.63 -32.52
CA ARG A 486 4.88 5.44 -31.76
C ARG A 486 5.04 4.93 -30.31
N LEU A 487 3.95 4.50 -29.68
CA LEU A 487 3.95 4.01 -28.30
C LEU A 487 4.42 2.55 -28.19
N ALA A 488 4.06 1.71 -29.17
CA ALA A 488 4.35 0.29 -29.20
C ALA A 488 4.66 -0.17 -30.64
N PRO A 489 5.89 0.00 -31.14
CA PRO A 489 6.26 -0.27 -32.54
C PRO A 489 6.01 -1.70 -33.04
N LEU A 490 5.98 -2.67 -32.12
CA LEU A 490 5.74 -4.10 -32.44
C LEU A 490 4.27 -4.51 -32.25
N HIS A 491 3.38 -3.56 -32.06
CA HIS A 491 1.98 -3.83 -31.75
C HIS A 491 1.19 -4.13 -33.02
N GLY A 492 1.04 -5.43 -33.30
CA GLY A 492 0.03 -6.01 -34.17
C GLY A 492 0.15 -5.73 -35.68
N THR A 493 0.13 -6.80 -36.45
CA THR A 493 0.05 -6.80 -37.92
C THR A 493 -1.19 -6.03 -38.42
N ASP A 494 -2.31 -6.09 -37.69
CA ASP A 494 -3.59 -5.49 -38.04
C ASP A 494 -3.55 -3.97 -38.07
N VAL A 495 -2.74 -3.32 -37.22
CA VAL A 495 -2.55 -1.86 -37.22
C VAL A 495 -1.89 -1.43 -38.52
N HIS A 496 -0.80 -2.09 -38.91
CA HIS A 496 -0.08 -1.79 -40.16
C HIS A 496 -0.93 -2.11 -41.41
N LEU A 497 -1.72 -3.21 -41.39
CA LEU A 497 -2.66 -3.53 -42.45
C LEU A 497 -3.71 -2.41 -42.62
N LYS A 498 -4.33 -1.93 -41.54
CA LYS A 498 -5.34 -0.86 -41.58
C LYS A 498 -4.75 0.48 -42.00
N LEU A 499 -3.52 0.79 -41.57
CA LEU A 499 -2.78 1.96 -42.04
C LEU A 499 -2.59 1.92 -43.56
N GLY A 500 -2.10 0.79 -44.07
CA GLY A 500 -1.95 0.58 -45.50
C GLY A 500 -3.27 0.74 -46.27
N ASN A 501 -4.36 0.21 -45.72
CA ASN A 501 -5.71 0.36 -46.31
C ASN A 501 -6.17 1.81 -46.35
N ILE A 502 -5.88 2.60 -45.31
CA ILE A 502 -6.23 4.02 -45.26
C ILE A 502 -5.40 4.80 -46.29
N HIS A 503 -4.07 4.59 -46.34
CA HIS A 503 -3.19 5.24 -47.32
C HIS A 503 -3.59 4.91 -48.75
N TYR A 504 -3.93 3.66 -49.03
CA TYR A 504 -4.42 3.24 -50.33
C TYR A 504 -5.70 3.98 -50.72
N ARG A 505 -6.68 4.09 -49.82
CA ARG A 505 -7.94 4.85 -50.06
C ARG A 505 -7.69 6.33 -50.36
N ARG A 506 -6.62 6.92 -49.83
CA ARG A 506 -6.17 8.29 -50.08
C ARG A 506 -5.36 8.46 -51.37
N GLY A 507 -5.08 7.33 -52.07
CA GLY A 507 -4.21 7.36 -53.23
C GLY A 507 -2.71 7.50 -52.94
N ALA A 508 -2.33 7.40 -51.66
CA ALA A 508 -0.95 7.43 -51.18
C ALA A 508 -0.33 6.02 -51.29
N LEU A 509 0.01 5.62 -52.53
CA LEU A 509 0.37 4.24 -52.85
C LEU A 509 1.70 3.79 -52.27
N ASP A 510 2.66 4.68 -52.12
CA ASP A 510 3.98 4.37 -51.58
C ASP A 510 3.88 4.17 -50.04
N GLU A 511 3.13 5.01 -49.37
CA GLU A 511 2.85 4.84 -47.95
C GLU A 511 2.02 3.61 -47.65
N ALA A 512 1.05 3.27 -48.54
CA ALA A 512 0.29 2.02 -48.45
C ALA A 512 1.20 0.81 -48.56
N ARG A 513 2.09 0.81 -49.56
CA ARG A 513 3.10 -0.26 -49.77
C ARG A 513 3.97 -0.43 -48.52
N SER A 514 4.55 0.68 -48.02
CA SER A 514 5.41 0.65 -46.85
C SER A 514 4.69 0.10 -45.60
N ALA A 515 3.45 0.50 -45.35
CA ALA A 515 2.68 -0.01 -44.22
C ALA A 515 2.37 -1.51 -44.36
N TRP A 516 1.99 -1.97 -45.57
CA TRP A 516 1.73 -3.39 -45.80
C TRP A 516 3.00 -4.25 -45.76
N GLU A 517 4.17 -3.76 -46.19
CA GLU A 517 5.46 -4.40 -46.02
C GLU A 517 5.84 -4.58 -44.55
N GLN A 518 5.57 -3.55 -43.72
CA GLN A 518 5.76 -3.68 -42.28
C GLN A 518 4.79 -4.71 -41.66
N ALA A 519 3.53 -4.74 -42.08
CA ALA A 519 2.59 -5.78 -41.66
C ALA A 519 3.09 -7.19 -42.04
N LEU A 520 3.63 -7.36 -43.27
CA LEU A 520 4.16 -8.65 -43.74
C LEU A 520 5.45 -9.05 -43.02
N ALA A 521 6.27 -8.07 -42.59
CA ALA A 521 7.46 -8.35 -41.78
C ALA A 521 7.11 -8.88 -40.40
N LEU A 522 5.98 -8.45 -39.82
CA LEU A 522 5.47 -8.94 -38.54
C LEU A 522 4.75 -10.30 -38.67
N ASP A 523 4.06 -10.53 -39.79
CA ASP A 523 3.34 -11.77 -40.10
C ASP A 523 3.57 -12.16 -41.57
N PRO A 524 4.65 -12.91 -41.85
CA PRO A 524 4.99 -13.31 -43.22
C PRO A 524 3.94 -14.19 -43.91
N GLY A 525 3.03 -14.79 -43.15
CA GLY A 525 1.96 -15.66 -43.66
C GLY A 525 0.65 -14.95 -44.01
N ASN A 526 0.57 -13.65 -43.82
CA ASN A 526 -0.67 -12.90 -43.97
C ASN A 526 -1.12 -12.78 -45.42
N ARG A 527 -2.08 -13.62 -45.80
CA ARG A 527 -2.61 -13.68 -47.16
C ARG A 527 -3.28 -12.40 -47.64
N ILE A 528 -3.92 -11.65 -46.74
CA ILE A 528 -4.61 -10.40 -47.08
C ILE A 528 -3.57 -9.34 -47.42
N VAL A 529 -2.50 -9.21 -46.63
CA VAL A 529 -1.42 -8.27 -46.87
C VAL A 529 -0.70 -8.59 -48.18
N MET A 530 -0.41 -9.88 -48.45
CA MET A 530 0.19 -10.29 -49.71
C MET A 530 -0.69 -9.97 -50.92
N ALA A 531 -2.01 -10.20 -50.81
CA ALA A 531 -2.94 -9.87 -51.87
C ALA A 531 -3.00 -8.36 -52.13
N ASN A 532 -3.02 -7.56 -51.09
CA ASN A 532 -3.02 -6.07 -51.18
C ASN A 532 -1.73 -5.57 -51.85
N LEU A 533 -0.56 -6.11 -51.48
CA LEU A 533 0.71 -5.73 -52.06
C LEU A 533 0.79 -6.14 -53.56
N SER A 534 0.28 -7.31 -53.93
CA SER A 534 0.26 -7.75 -55.31
C SER A 534 -0.71 -6.97 -56.22
N ALA A 535 -1.73 -6.37 -55.64
CA ALA A 535 -2.70 -5.54 -56.33
C ALA A 535 -2.21 -4.07 -56.57
N LEU A 536 -1.10 -3.65 -55.94
CA LEU A 536 -0.50 -2.35 -56.20
C LEU A 536 0.15 -2.29 -57.58
N PRO A 537 -0.01 -1.22 -58.33
CA PRO A 537 0.75 -0.99 -59.56
C PRO A 537 2.25 -1.11 -59.29
N GLN A 538 2.98 -1.77 -60.21
CA GLN A 538 4.45 -1.76 -60.15
C GLN A 538 4.96 -0.32 -60.23
N PRO A 539 6.08 0.04 -59.63
CA PRO A 539 6.59 1.42 -59.63
C PRO A 539 6.77 2.03 -61.04
N GLU A 540 6.83 1.22 -62.08
CA GLU A 540 6.94 1.61 -63.48
C GLU A 540 5.57 1.85 -64.18
N GLU A 541 4.43 1.41 -63.58
CA GLU A 541 3.09 1.48 -64.18
C GLU A 541 2.19 2.59 -63.58
N ALA A 542 2.65 3.36 -62.61
CA ALA A 542 1.86 4.30 -61.82
C ALA A 542 1.33 5.56 -62.58
N ALA A 543 1.14 5.47 -63.92
CA ALA A 543 0.54 6.56 -64.71
C ALA A 543 -0.89 6.26 -65.20
N SER A 544 -1.52 5.11 -64.87
CA SER A 544 -2.89 4.83 -65.31
C SER A 544 -3.61 3.84 -64.39
N GLU A 545 -4.79 4.24 -63.92
CA GLU A 545 -5.92 3.48 -63.42
C GLU A 545 -5.96 3.07 -61.92
N VAL A 546 -6.99 3.59 -61.28
CA VAL A 546 -7.49 3.23 -59.94
C VAL A 546 -8.26 1.91 -60.04
N LEU A 547 -7.72 0.82 -59.44
CA LEU A 547 -8.43 -0.46 -59.31
C LEU A 547 -9.17 -0.59 -57.96
N PRO A 548 -10.30 -1.33 -57.89
CA PRO A 548 -11.06 -1.47 -56.66
C PRO A 548 -10.35 -2.38 -55.67
N VAL A 549 -10.32 -1.94 -54.39
CA VAL A 549 -9.83 -2.71 -53.25
C VAL A 549 -10.66 -3.99 -53.07
N ALA A 550 -10.00 -5.12 -52.91
CA ALA A 550 -10.67 -6.32 -52.43
C ALA A 550 -11.34 -6.04 -51.07
N ALA A 551 -12.64 -6.17 -51.02
CA ALA A 551 -13.40 -6.05 -49.78
C ALA A 551 -12.85 -7.02 -48.74
N SER A 552 -12.48 -6.51 -47.57
CA SER A 552 -12.17 -7.34 -46.43
C SER A 552 -13.34 -8.28 -46.21
N ALA A 553 -13.10 -9.60 -46.30
CA ALA A 553 -14.08 -10.58 -45.89
C ALA A 553 -14.31 -10.35 -44.38
N ASP A 554 -15.46 -9.80 -44.07
CA ASP A 554 -16.05 -9.84 -42.71
C ASP A 554 -16.43 -11.33 -42.47
N GLY A 555 -15.45 -12.11 -42.02
CA GLY A 555 -15.61 -13.51 -41.72
C GLY A 555 -14.91 -13.85 -40.42
N ALA A 556 -15.75 -14.05 -39.39
CA ALA A 556 -15.40 -14.64 -38.12
C ALA A 556 -14.24 -13.95 -37.40
N SER A 557 -14.57 -12.89 -36.65
CA SER A 557 -13.74 -12.44 -35.56
C SER A 557 -13.71 -13.54 -34.50
N GLU A 558 -12.63 -14.30 -34.41
CA GLU A 558 -12.22 -14.76 -33.10
C GLU A 558 -12.05 -13.50 -32.27
N SER A 559 -12.95 -13.32 -31.29
CA SER A 559 -12.80 -12.29 -30.28
C SER A 559 -11.43 -12.49 -29.64
N PRO A 560 -10.54 -11.49 -29.64
CA PRO A 560 -9.40 -11.57 -28.75
C PRO A 560 -9.97 -11.72 -27.35
N ALA A 561 -9.49 -12.71 -26.61
CA ALA A 561 -9.73 -12.82 -25.19
C ALA A 561 -9.50 -11.41 -24.60
N PRO A 562 -10.32 -10.95 -23.64
CA PRO A 562 -10.12 -9.66 -23.02
C PRO A 562 -8.67 -9.62 -22.52
N ASN A 563 -7.89 -8.64 -22.99
CA ASN A 563 -6.52 -8.45 -22.54
C ASN A 563 -6.57 -8.16 -21.06
N GLU A 564 -6.07 -9.12 -20.34
CA GLU A 564 -5.93 -9.12 -18.91
C GLU A 564 -4.80 -8.17 -18.53
N GLU A 565 -5.15 -6.95 -18.16
CA GLU A 565 -4.36 -6.35 -17.09
C GLU A 565 -4.65 -7.18 -15.83
N PRO A 566 -3.62 -7.71 -15.15
CA PRO A 566 -3.82 -8.41 -13.90
C PRO A 566 -4.59 -7.46 -12.99
N LEU A 567 -5.75 -7.91 -12.49
CA LEU A 567 -6.47 -7.22 -11.44
C LEU A 567 -5.41 -6.85 -10.39
N ALA A 568 -5.17 -5.55 -10.23
CA ALA A 568 -4.22 -5.06 -9.24
C ALA A 568 -4.55 -5.80 -7.94
N ALA A 569 -3.54 -6.46 -7.37
CA ALA A 569 -3.71 -7.16 -6.11
C ALA A 569 -4.42 -6.20 -5.18
N PHE A 570 -5.62 -6.56 -4.73
CA PHE A 570 -6.27 -5.83 -3.66
C PHE A 570 -5.33 -5.95 -2.47
N GLY A 571 -4.49 -4.92 -2.29
CA GLY A 571 -3.68 -4.79 -1.12
C GLY A 571 -4.60 -4.93 0.07
N SER A 572 -4.33 -5.92 0.89
CA SER A 572 -4.96 -6.04 2.19
C SER A 572 -4.51 -4.82 3.00
N ASP A 573 -5.25 -3.70 2.89
CA ASP A 573 -5.25 -2.69 3.93
C ASP A 573 -6.07 -3.25 5.08
N GLU A 574 -5.37 -3.94 5.99
CA GLU A 574 -5.60 -4.06 7.43
C GLU A 574 -4.27 -4.42 8.12
#